data_9bf932d78fbf369032d1785e1a9354b0
#
_entry.id   9bf932d78fbf369032d1785e1a9354b0
#
_cell.length_a   1.000
_cell.length_b   1.000
_cell.length_c   1.000
_cell.angle_alpha   90.00
_cell.angle_beta   90.00
_cell.angle_gamma   90.00
#
_symmetry.space_group_name_H-M   'P 1'
#
loop_
_entity.id
_entity.type
_entity.pdbx_description
1 polymer ?
#
loop_
_entity_poly.entity_id
_entity_poly.type
_entity_poly.pdbx_seq_one_letter_code
_entity_poly.pdbx_strand_id
1 'polypeptide(L)'
;PYFADRLHALVAETGARLVLFDGVVPYAGLREARRRLEGTLFVWMRRGMWRPGAGEQWLEHAGLFDLVVEPGDFAAEGDRGATVGRDDAHRVAPISIADAIELQDRATARRALGLDPDRPALLLTPGTGALEDVASPAQVALDVVRRVAPDWQVAVTSPALARHGITGDDLVLLTDTYPLARSLAAFDAAVSAAGYNSVHELLGARIPTVLVPGQSLGTDDQPGRAATLAAAGACLSATPEDP
;
A
#
# COMPACT_ATOMS: atom_id res chain seq x y z
N PRO A 1 -10.15 20.45 -17.18
CA PRO A 1 -11.57 20.24 -17.54
C PRO A 1 -11.97 18.77 -17.44
N TYR A 2 -11.29 17.85 -18.14
CA TYR A 2 -11.72 16.44 -18.27
C TYR A 2 -12.03 15.74 -16.93
N PHE A 3 -11.15 15.84 -15.93
CA PHE A 3 -11.38 15.21 -14.62
C PHE A 3 -12.63 15.77 -13.94
N ALA A 4 -12.81 17.10 -13.94
CA ALA A 4 -13.96 17.73 -13.33
C ALA A 4 -15.26 17.34 -14.04
N ASP A 5 -15.26 17.26 -15.36
CA ASP A 5 -16.41 16.86 -16.17
C ASP A 5 -16.79 15.39 -15.90
N ARG A 6 -15.79 14.49 -15.84
CA ARG A 6 -16.02 13.08 -15.53
C ARG A 6 -16.54 12.86 -14.11
N LEU A 7 -15.97 13.55 -13.12
CA LEU A 7 -16.44 13.45 -11.73
C LEU A 7 -17.87 13.99 -11.59
N HIS A 8 -18.17 15.12 -12.22
CA HIS A 8 -19.53 15.68 -12.24
C HIS A 8 -20.53 14.69 -12.86
N ALA A 9 -20.21 14.11 -14.03
CA ALA A 9 -21.05 13.12 -14.68
C ALA A 9 -21.28 11.90 -13.78
N LEU A 10 -20.21 11.36 -13.18
CA LEU A 10 -20.28 10.20 -12.29
C LEU A 10 -21.19 10.46 -11.07
N VAL A 11 -21.05 11.62 -10.43
CA VAL A 11 -21.91 12.01 -9.30
C VAL A 11 -23.37 12.14 -9.74
N ALA A 12 -23.62 12.74 -10.91
CA ALA A 12 -24.97 12.87 -11.44
C ALA A 12 -25.59 11.50 -11.81
N GLU A 13 -24.84 10.63 -12.42
CA GLU A 13 -25.28 9.27 -12.81
C GLU A 13 -25.57 8.36 -11.61
N THR A 14 -24.74 8.46 -10.58
CA THR A 14 -24.85 7.59 -9.39
C THR A 14 -25.70 8.17 -8.27
N GLY A 15 -26.02 9.44 -8.30
CA GLY A 15 -26.68 10.16 -7.20
C GLY A 15 -25.79 10.24 -5.95
N ALA A 16 -24.47 10.17 -6.10
CA ALA A 16 -23.54 10.16 -4.98
C ALA A 16 -23.65 11.46 -4.17
N ARG A 17 -23.77 11.34 -2.87
CA ARG A 17 -23.83 12.46 -1.92
C ARG A 17 -22.49 12.77 -1.28
N LEU A 18 -21.49 11.94 -1.52
CA LEU A 18 -20.15 12.06 -0.96
C LEU A 18 -19.12 11.65 -2.01
N VAL A 19 -18.06 12.45 -2.11
CA VAL A 19 -16.84 12.15 -2.86
C VAL A 19 -15.71 11.96 -1.84
N LEU A 20 -15.18 10.73 -1.77
CA LEU A 20 -13.99 10.43 -0.98
C LEU A 20 -12.76 10.45 -1.90
N PHE A 21 -11.83 11.36 -1.60
CA PHE A 21 -10.54 11.43 -2.26
C PHE A 21 -9.48 10.69 -1.41
N ASP A 22 -9.04 9.52 -1.87
CA ASP A 22 -7.92 8.78 -1.29
C ASP A 22 -6.67 9.05 -2.14
N GLY A 23 -5.87 10.00 -1.70
CA GLY A 23 -4.66 10.39 -2.41
C GLY A 23 -3.88 11.45 -1.66
N VAL A 24 -2.61 11.59 -2.01
CA VAL A 24 -1.69 12.52 -1.34
C VAL A 24 -1.90 13.95 -1.85
N VAL A 25 -2.01 14.11 -3.18
CA VAL A 25 -2.06 15.43 -3.83
C VAL A 25 -3.42 15.64 -4.47
N PRO A 26 -4.24 16.55 -3.95
CA PRO A 26 -5.50 16.91 -4.60
C PRO A 26 -5.28 17.49 -6.00
N TYR A 27 -5.87 16.86 -6.99
CA TYR A 27 -5.72 17.26 -8.39
C TYR A 27 -6.36 18.64 -8.66
N ALA A 28 -5.80 19.40 -9.59
CA ALA A 28 -6.35 20.71 -9.98
C ALA A 28 -7.83 20.63 -10.41
N GLY A 29 -8.23 19.55 -11.09
CA GLY A 29 -9.62 19.30 -11.48
C GLY A 29 -10.58 19.04 -10.32
N LEU A 30 -10.10 18.65 -9.14
CA LEU A 30 -10.93 18.44 -7.95
C LEU A 30 -11.50 19.76 -7.42
N ARG A 31 -10.70 20.82 -7.42
CA ARG A 31 -11.17 22.17 -7.07
C ARG A 31 -12.31 22.65 -7.97
N GLU A 32 -12.18 22.40 -9.26
CA GLU A 32 -13.23 22.74 -10.23
C GLU A 32 -14.48 21.88 -10.06
N ALA A 33 -14.31 20.58 -9.82
CA ALA A 33 -15.43 19.69 -9.54
C ALA A 33 -16.17 20.10 -8.26
N ARG A 34 -15.45 20.47 -7.18
CA ARG A 34 -16.03 20.95 -5.93
C ARG A 34 -16.96 22.15 -6.13
N ARG A 35 -16.57 23.10 -6.99
CA ARG A 35 -17.42 24.27 -7.27
C ARG A 35 -18.70 23.93 -8.01
N ARG A 36 -18.71 22.88 -8.81
CA ARG A 36 -19.86 22.45 -9.63
C ARG A 36 -20.80 21.50 -8.91
N LEU A 37 -20.32 20.84 -7.86
CA LEU A 37 -21.05 19.82 -7.12
C LEU A 37 -21.56 20.38 -5.78
N GLU A 38 -22.40 21.39 -5.87
CA GLU A 38 -23.08 21.96 -4.70
C GLU A 38 -23.93 20.89 -4.01
N GLY A 39 -23.83 20.79 -2.69
CA GLY A 39 -24.56 19.79 -1.89
C GLY A 39 -23.92 18.40 -1.84
N THR A 40 -22.82 18.14 -2.56
CA THR A 40 -22.02 16.92 -2.42
C THR A 40 -20.90 17.16 -1.39
N LEU A 41 -20.78 16.28 -0.42
CA LEU A 41 -19.70 16.32 0.58
C LEU A 41 -18.40 15.85 -0.05
N PHE A 42 -17.32 16.54 0.25
CA PHE A 42 -15.96 16.15 -0.16
C PHE A 42 -15.15 15.78 1.06
N VAL A 43 -14.64 14.56 1.08
CA VAL A 43 -13.81 14.04 2.16
C VAL A 43 -12.43 13.70 1.61
N TRP A 44 -11.40 14.16 2.30
CA TRP A 44 -10.02 13.78 1.99
C TRP A 44 -9.56 12.70 2.95
N MET A 45 -9.26 11.49 2.45
CA MET A 45 -8.51 10.49 3.19
C MET A 45 -7.02 10.78 3.01
N ARG A 46 -6.46 11.48 3.99
CA ARG A 46 -5.06 11.92 4.00
C ARG A 46 -4.25 11.01 4.91
N ARG A 47 -3.45 10.14 4.35
CA ARG A 47 -2.57 9.28 5.13
C ARG A 47 -1.47 10.11 5.77
N GLY A 48 -1.05 9.73 6.99
CA GLY A 48 0.14 10.24 7.66
C GLY A 48 1.44 9.69 7.08
N MET A 49 2.50 9.72 7.86
CA MET A 49 3.84 9.24 7.48
C MET A 49 4.34 9.89 6.18
N TRP A 50 4.23 11.21 6.12
CA TRP A 50 4.84 11.95 5.02
C TRP A 50 6.34 12.12 5.28
N ARG A 51 7.12 12.01 4.22
CA ARG A 51 8.57 12.25 4.29
C ARG A 51 8.83 13.67 4.80
N PRO A 52 9.73 13.84 5.79
CA PRO A 52 10.09 15.16 6.30
C PRO A 52 10.49 16.14 5.19
N GLY A 53 9.92 17.33 5.22
CA GLY A 53 10.14 18.38 4.20
C GLY A 53 9.46 18.15 2.85
N ALA A 54 8.61 17.11 2.73
CA ALA A 54 7.88 16.84 1.50
C ALA A 54 6.38 17.11 1.68
N GLY A 55 5.77 17.71 0.65
CA GLY A 55 4.32 17.78 0.52
C GLY A 55 3.62 18.89 1.30
N GLU A 56 4.33 19.71 2.07
CA GLU A 56 3.74 20.77 2.91
C GLU A 56 2.76 21.68 2.15
N GLN A 57 3.11 22.02 0.91
CA GLN A 57 2.27 22.85 0.03
C GLN A 57 0.92 22.21 -0.30
N TRP A 58 0.82 20.89 -0.20
CA TRP A 58 -0.44 20.18 -0.48
C TRP A 58 -1.45 20.28 0.66
N LEU A 59 -0.98 20.55 1.88
CA LEU A 59 -1.84 20.70 3.07
C LEU A 59 -2.73 21.94 2.97
N GLU A 60 -2.33 22.96 2.21
CA GLU A 60 -3.15 24.15 1.93
C GLU A 60 -4.48 23.79 1.21
N HIS A 61 -4.54 22.60 0.58
CA HIS A 61 -5.74 22.13 -0.09
C HIS A 61 -6.79 21.53 0.87
N ALA A 62 -6.50 21.41 2.16
CA ALA A 62 -7.46 20.89 3.15
C ALA A 62 -8.79 21.67 3.12
N GLY A 63 -8.75 22.99 2.89
CA GLY A 63 -9.93 23.83 2.76
C GLY A 63 -10.84 23.54 1.56
N LEU A 64 -10.46 22.64 0.64
CA LEU A 64 -11.33 22.16 -0.43
C LEU A 64 -12.31 21.07 0.05
N PHE A 65 -12.09 20.52 1.22
CA PHE A 65 -12.84 19.37 1.76
C PHE A 65 -13.69 19.80 2.94
N ASP A 66 -14.84 19.19 3.08
CA ASP A 66 -15.73 19.37 4.22
C ASP A 66 -15.20 18.59 5.45
N LEU A 67 -14.40 17.55 5.22
CA LEU A 67 -13.76 16.74 6.24
C LEU A 67 -12.43 16.18 5.73
N VAL A 68 -11.41 16.22 6.57
CA VAL A 68 -10.16 15.45 6.38
C VAL A 68 -10.15 14.30 7.38
N VAL A 69 -9.97 13.09 6.89
CA VAL A 69 -9.82 11.88 7.70
C VAL A 69 -8.38 11.39 7.58
N GLU A 70 -7.73 11.17 8.71
CA GLU A 70 -6.35 10.67 8.76
C GLU A 70 -6.35 9.28 9.41
N PRO A 71 -6.21 8.20 8.61
CA PRO A 71 -6.08 6.86 9.16
C PRO A 71 -4.75 6.72 9.88
N GLY A 72 -4.77 6.02 11.01
CA GLY A 72 -3.58 5.70 11.78
C GLY A 72 -2.58 4.87 10.98
N ASP A 73 -1.35 4.82 11.47
CA ASP A 73 -0.28 4.00 10.91
C ASP A 73 0.38 3.20 12.04
N PHE A 74 0.76 1.94 11.78
CA PHE A 74 1.48 1.13 12.77
C PHE A 74 2.84 1.73 13.14
N ALA A 75 3.40 2.57 12.27
CA ALA A 75 4.65 3.29 12.50
C ALA A 75 4.43 4.75 12.97
N ALA A 76 3.25 5.12 13.43
CA ALA A 76 2.92 6.52 13.77
C ALA A 76 3.89 7.18 14.77
N GLU A 77 4.51 6.42 15.67
CA GLU A 77 5.50 6.94 16.62
C GLU A 77 6.76 7.49 15.92
N GLY A 78 7.07 6.95 14.73
CA GLY A 78 8.17 7.39 13.89
C GLY A 78 7.83 8.51 12.93
N ASP A 79 6.57 8.95 12.85
CA ASP A 79 6.17 10.01 11.92
C ASP A 79 6.86 11.35 12.27
N ARG A 80 7.48 11.94 11.27
CA ARG A 80 8.15 13.26 11.34
C ARG A 80 7.71 14.15 10.19
N GLY A 81 6.65 13.75 9.50
CA GLY A 81 6.12 14.44 8.33
C GLY A 81 5.28 15.67 8.67
N ALA A 82 4.87 16.38 7.63
CA ALA A 82 4.15 17.64 7.73
C ALA A 82 2.73 17.51 8.32
N THR A 83 2.20 16.29 8.44
CA THR A 83 0.88 16.02 9.05
C THR A 83 0.92 15.90 10.57
N VAL A 84 2.12 15.75 11.16
CA VAL A 84 2.29 15.60 12.60
C VAL A 84 1.87 16.85 13.34
N GLY A 85 1.09 16.66 14.41
CA GLY A 85 0.65 17.76 15.28
C GLY A 85 -0.44 18.66 14.70
N ARG A 86 -0.95 18.36 13.51
CA ARG A 86 -2.08 19.10 12.92
C ARG A 86 -3.40 18.69 13.59
N ASP A 87 -4.30 19.66 13.71
CA ASP A 87 -5.64 19.51 14.25
C ASP A 87 -6.75 19.58 13.18
N ASP A 88 -6.35 19.68 11.90
CA ASP A 88 -7.25 19.83 10.76
C ASP A 88 -7.80 18.49 10.23
N ALA A 89 -7.53 17.38 10.90
CA ALA A 89 -7.98 16.06 10.48
C ALA A 89 -8.65 15.27 11.62
N HIS A 90 -9.69 14.53 11.26
CA HIS A 90 -10.29 13.53 12.13
C HIS A 90 -9.48 12.23 12.06
N ARG A 91 -8.81 11.87 13.16
CA ARG A 91 -7.98 10.66 13.22
C ARG A 91 -8.83 9.45 13.52
N VAL A 92 -8.59 8.37 12.76
CA VAL A 92 -9.25 7.08 12.93
C VAL A 92 -8.19 5.97 13.07
N ALA A 93 -8.62 4.78 13.47
CA ALA A 93 -7.74 3.60 13.48
C ALA A 93 -7.17 3.34 12.07
N PRO A 94 -6.05 2.60 11.96
CA PRO A 94 -5.58 2.13 10.66
C PRO A 94 -6.68 1.46 9.86
N ILE A 95 -6.71 1.70 8.55
CA ILE A 95 -7.71 1.14 7.65
C ILE A 95 -7.03 0.07 6.79
N SER A 96 -7.55 -1.16 6.87
CA SER A 96 -7.11 -2.28 6.05
C SER A 96 -8.31 -2.91 5.33
N ILE A 97 -8.13 -3.32 4.07
CA ILE A 97 -9.17 -4.06 3.36
C ILE A 97 -9.45 -5.41 4.04
N ALA A 98 -8.48 -5.97 4.75
CA ALA A 98 -8.64 -7.21 5.51
C ALA A 98 -9.76 -7.14 6.55
N ASP A 99 -10.05 -5.95 7.09
CA ASP A 99 -11.11 -5.75 8.09
C ASP A 99 -12.52 -5.76 7.48
N ALA A 100 -12.62 -5.65 6.16
CA ALA A 100 -13.89 -5.53 5.44
C ALA A 100 -14.26 -6.76 4.59
N ILE A 101 -13.42 -7.78 4.58
CA ILE A 101 -13.59 -8.97 3.73
C ILE A 101 -13.52 -10.26 4.54
N GLU A 102 -14.12 -11.32 4.03
CA GLU A 102 -13.94 -12.66 4.58
C GLU A 102 -12.55 -13.20 4.23
N LEU A 103 -11.78 -13.58 5.25
CA LEU A 103 -10.45 -14.15 5.09
C LEU A 103 -10.56 -15.66 4.90
N GLN A 104 -9.73 -16.21 4.04
CA GLN A 104 -9.65 -17.66 3.81
C GLN A 104 -8.74 -18.31 4.85
N ASP A 105 -9.06 -19.56 5.22
CA ASP A 105 -8.12 -20.42 5.92
C ASP A 105 -6.93 -20.79 5.01
N ARG A 106 -5.84 -21.27 5.63
CA ARG A 106 -4.60 -21.60 4.93
C ARG A 106 -4.78 -22.59 3.78
N ALA A 107 -5.55 -23.65 4.00
CA ALA A 107 -5.72 -24.70 2.99
C ALA A 107 -6.52 -24.20 1.80
N THR A 108 -7.56 -23.43 2.05
CA THR A 108 -8.39 -22.79 1.02
C THR A 108 -7.59 -21.75 0.23
N ALA A 109 -6.83 -20.90 0.93
CA ALA A 109 -5.99 -19.87 0.31
C ALA A 109 -4.90 -20.51 -0.58
N ARG A 110 -4.22 -21.54 -0.11
CA ARG A 110 -3.19 -22.25 -0.90
C ARG A 110 -3.75 -22.89 -2.16
N ARG A 111 -4.88 -23.58 -2.05
CA ARG A 111 -5.55 -24.14 -3.24
C ARG A 111 -5.96 -23.05 -4.24
N ALA A 112 -6.52 -21.94 -3.76
CA ALA A 112 -6.94 -20.84 -4.61
C ALA A 112 -5.76 -20.20 -5.36
N LEU A 113 -4.59 -20.14 -4.73
CA LEU A 113 -3.38 -19.57 -5.31
C LEU A 113 -2.52 -20.58 -6.10
N GLY A 114 -2.90 -21.85 -6.15
CA GLY A 114 -2.12 -22.90 -6.80
C GLY A 114 -0.82 -23.26 -6.07
N LEU A 115 -0.76 -23.02 -4.75
CA LEU A 115 0.38 -23.34 -3.91
C LEU A 115 0.30 -24.77 -3.37
N ASP A 116 1.45 -25.44 -3.32
CA ASP A 116 1.59 -26.76 -2.69
C ASP A 116 1.29 -26.65 -1.18
N PRO A 117 0.37 -27.48 -0.64
CA PRO A 117 -0.01 -27.41 0.77
C PRO A 117 1.13 -27.78 1.73
N ASP A 118 2.08 -28.60 1.28
CA ASP A 118 3.11 -29.22 2.13
C ASP A 118 4.45 -28.46 2.11
N ARG A 119 4.63 -27.53 1.15
CA ARG A 119 5.84 -26.72 1.04
C ARG A 119 5.65 -25.35 1.69
N PRO A 120 6.68 -24.79 2.34
CA PRO A 120 6.62 -23.40 2.81
C PRO A 120 6.49 -22.44 1.63
N ALA A 121 5.77 -21.32 1.86
CA ALA A 121 5.45 -20.34 0.82
C ALA A 121 5.84 -18.93 1.25
N LEU A 122 6.57 -18.23 0.38
CA LEU A 122 6.94 -16.83 0.54
C LEU A 122 6.12 -15.96 -0.43
N LEU A 123 5.61 -14.87 0.08
CA LEU A 123 5.01 -13.80 -0.72
C LEU A 123 6.05 -12.74 -1.04
N LEU A 124 6.24 -12.44 -2.32
CA LEU A 124 7.03 -11.32 -2.78
C LEU A 124 6.11 -10.24 -3.39
N THR A 125 6.00 -9.11 -2.71
CA THR A 125 5.16 -7.97 -3.15
C THR A 125 5.98 -6.68 -3.22
N PRO A 126 6.60 -6.41 -4.38
CA PRO A 126 7.59 -5.33 -4.52
C PRO A 126 6.98 -3.91 -4.60
N GLY A 127 5.65 -3.81 -4.63
CA GLY A 127 4.96 -2.52 -4.80
C GLY A 127 4.41 -2.34 -6.22
N THR A 128 3.90 -1.15 -6.52
CA THR A 128 3.15 -0.90 -7.77
C THR A 128 4.03 -0.72 -9.01
N GLY A 129 5.30 -0.37 -8.85
CA GLY A 129 6.20 -0.10 -9.99
C GLY A 129 5.87 1.15 -10.79
N ALA A 130 4.93 1.96 -10.31
CA ALA A 130 4.45 3.13 -11.06
C ALA A 130 5.45 4.30 -11.07
N LEU A 131 6.23 4.46 -10.01
CA LEU A 131 7.11 5.61 -9.79
C LEU A 131 8.59 5.24 -9.74
N GLU A 132 8.91 3.96 -9.59
CA GLU A 132 10.29 3.48 -9.41
C GLU A 132 10.46 2.07 -10.00
N ASP A 133 11.70 1.65 -10.20
CA ASP A 133 12.03 0.26 -10.53
C ASP A 133 11.83 -0.62 -9.30
N VAL A 134 10.85 -1.49 -9.35
CA VAL A 134 10.58 -2.49 -8.30
C VAL A 134 11.02 -3.90 -8.73
N ALA A 135 11.34 -4.10 -10.00
CA ALA A 135 11.72 -5.41 -10.52
C ALA A 135 13.13 -5.79 -10.10
N SER A 136 14.08 -4.87 -10.14
CA SER A 136 15.47 -5.14 -9.77
C SER A 136 15.63 -5.51 -8.29
N PRO A 137 15.10 -4.75 -7.32
CA PRO A 137 15.12 -5.16 -5.92
C PRO A 137 14.39 -6.48 -5.66
N ALA A 138 13.27 -6.70 -6.33
CA ALA A 138 12.52 -7.94 -6.18
C ALA A 138 13.26 -9.16 -6.76
N GLN A 139 13.99 -8.98 -7.86
CA GLN A 139 14.84 -10.04 -8.42
C GLN A 139 15.97 -10.39 -7.47
N VAL A 140 16.63 -9.40 -6.85
CA VAL A 140 17.66 -9.62 -5.82
C VAL A 140 17.08 -10.41 -4.65
N ALA A 141 15.91 -10.01 -4.14
CA ALA A 141 15.23 -10.72 -3.06
C ALA A 141 14.91 -12.18 -3.44
N LEU A 142 14.43 -12.40 -4.65
CA LEU A 142 14.16 -13.74 -5.17
C LEU A 142 15.42 -14.61 -5.22
N ASP A 143 16.53 -14.05 -5.72
CA ASP A 143 17.80 -14.79 -5.84
C ASP A 143 18.36 -15.14 -4.46
N VAL A 144 18.21 -14.25 -3.48
CA VAL A 144 18.57 -14.53 -2.08
C VAL A 144 17.71 -15.67 -1.52
N VAL A 145 16.39 -15.59 -1.67
CA VAL A 145 15.47 -16.62 -1.18
C VAL A 145 15.78 -17.98 -1.78
N ARG A 146 16.02 -18.06 -3.08
CA ARG A 146 16.41 -19.32 -3.75
C ARG A 146 17.70 -19.92 -3.24
N ARG A 147 18.66 -19.07 -2.86
CA ARG A 147 19.94 -19.52 -2.29
C ARG A 147 19.81 -20.04 -0.87
N VAL A 148 19.01 -19.38 -0.02
CA VAL A 148 18.93 -19.69 1.42
C VAL A 148 17.77 -20.62 1.77
N ALA A 149 16.74 -20.67 0.94
CA ALA A 149 15.52 -21.44 1.15
C ALA A 149 15.04 -22.10 -0.17
N PRO A 150 15.84 -22.98 -0.80
CA PRO A 150 15.55 -23.52 -2.14
C PRO A 150 14.25 -24.34 -2.20
N ASP A 151 13.80 -24.89 -1.07
CA ASP A 151 12.57 -25.68 -1.00
C ASP A 151 11.30 -24.84 -0.86
N TRP A 152 11.45 -23.53 -0.67
CA TRP A 152 10.30 -22.63 -0.58
C TRP A 152 9.74 -22.35 -1.97
N GLN A 153 8.41 -22.35 -2.07
CA GLN A 153 7.73 -21.81 -3.23
C GLN A 153 7.57 -20.29 -3.08
N VAL A 154 7.72 -19.57 -4.15
CA VAL A 154 7.64 -18.12 -4.16
C VAL A 154 6.46 -17.67 -5.00
N ALA A 155 5.53 -16.95 -4.37
CA ALA A 155 4.44 -16.29 -5.07
C ALA A 155 4.75 -14.80 -5.20
N VAL A 156 4.56 -14.26 -6.39
CA VAL A 156 4.91 -12.88 -6.71
C VAL A 156 3.67 -12.13 -7.20
N THR A 157 3.39 -10.98 -6.62
CA THR A 157 2.40 -10.07 -7.19
C THR A 157 2.94 -9.47 -8.48
N SER A 158 2.15 -9.53 -9.56
CA SER A 158 2.49 -8.88 -10.83
C SER A 158 1.87 -7.48 -10.85
N PRO A 159 2.64 -6.41 -10.62
CA PRO A 159 2.07 -5.08 -10.64
C PRO A 159 1.67 -4.73 -12.08
N ALA A 160 0.40 -4.38 -12.29
CA ALA A 160 -0.14 -4.04 -13.60
C ALA A 160 0.57 -2.85 -14.28
N LEU A 161 1.34 -2.06 -13.51
CA LEU A 161 2.05 -0.88 -13.98
C LEU A 161 3.58 -1.08 -14.07
N ALA A 162 4.11 -2.25 -13.69
CA ALA A 162 5.55 -2.51 -13.78
C ALA A 162 5.98 -2.62 -15.23
N ARG A 163 7.07 -1.92 -15.56
CA ARG A 163 7.66 -1.93 -16.91
C ARG A 163 8.37 -3.23 -17.26
N HIS A 164 8.83 -3.95 -16.25
CA HIS A 164 9.55 -5.22 -16.38
C HIS A 164 8.97 -6.22 -15.37
N GLY A 165 8.81 -7.46 -15.80
CA GLY A 165 8.38 -8.55 -14.93
C GLY A 165 9.54 -9.20 -14.18
N ILE A 166 9.26 -9.76 -13.02
CA ILE A 166 10.18 -10.64 -12.31
C ILE A 166 10.18 -11.98 -13.06
N THR A 167 11.36 -12.51 -13.33
CA THR A 167 11.53 -13.75 -14.06
C THR A 167 12.15 -14.82 -13.19
N GLY A 168 11.75 -16.06 -13.41
CA GLY A 168 12.34 -17.21 -12.73
C GLY A 168 11.49 -18.46 -12.93
N ASP A 169 12.15 -19.61 -12.88
CA ASP A 169 11.47 -20.90 -12.89
C ASP A 169 10.75 -21.12 -11.56
N ASP A 170 9.63 -21.85 -11.57
CA ASP A 170 8.82 -22.20 -10.39
C ASP A 170 8.26 -21.01 -9.60
N LEU A 171 7.99 -19.87 -10.26
CA LEU A 171 7.26 -18.76 -9.65
C LEU A 171 5.75 -18.92 -9.81
N VAL A 172 5.01 -18.67 -8.74
CA VAL A 172 3.56 -18.53 -8.80
C VAL A 172 3.22 -17.04 -9.02
N LEU A 173 2.83 -16.69 -10.24
CA LEU A 173 2.46 -15.30 -10.55
C LEU A 173 1.01 -15.03 -10.14
N LEU A 174 0.84 -14.07 -9.24
CA LEU A 174 -0.46 -13.64 -8.73
C LEU A 174 -1.01 -12.49 -9.59
N THR A 175 -1.75 -12.82 -10.66
CA THR A 175 -2.25 -11.82 -11.62
C THR A 175 -3.68 -11.37 -11.34
N ASP A 176 -4.55 -12.27 -10.84
CA ASP A 176 -5.99 -12.02 -10.64
C ASP A 176 -6.42 -12.29 -9.19
N THR A 177 -5.60 -11.89 -8.23
CA THR A 177 -5.77 -12.21 -6.81
C THR A 177 -6.20 -11.00 -5.97
N TYR A 178 -7.03 -10.13 -6.51
CA TYR A 178 -7.53 -8.98 -5.75
C TYR A 178 -8.84 -9.33 -5.02
N PRO A 179 -8.97 -8.98 -3.74
CA PRO A 179 -7.92 -8.48 -2.85
C PRO A 179 -7.04 -9.63 -2.32
N LEU A 180 -5.72 -9.47 -2.41
CA LEU A 180 -4.75 -10.46 -1.92
C LEU A 180 -4.88 -10.71 -0.41
N ALA A 181 -5.30 -9.70 0.34
CA ALA A 181 -5.55 -9.78 1.77
C ALA A 181 -6.41 -10.98 2.18
N ARG A 182 -7.35 -11.41 1.31
CA ARG A 182 -8.20 -12.59 1.53
C ARG A 182 -7.40 -13.87 1.72
N SER A 183 -6.27 -13.99 1.05
CA SER A 183 -5.49 -15.22 0.94
C SER A 183 -4.15 -15.17 1.68
N LEU A 184 -3.91 -14.17 2.52
CA LEU A 184 -2.63 -14.01 3.22
C LEU A 184 -2.26 -15.19 4.11
N ALA A 185 -3.23 -15.91 4.65
CA ALA A 185 -2.98 -17.14 5.43
C ALA A 185 -2.24 -18.25 4.65
N ALA A 186 -2.13 -18.13 3.31
CA ALA A 186 -1.37 -19.06 2.48
C ALA A 186 0.14 -19.02 2.76
N PHE A 187 0.67 -17.90 3.24
CA PHE A 187 2.09 -17.60 3.30
C PHE A 187 2.69 -17.78 4.69
N ASP A 188 3.96 -18.19 4.73
CA ASP A 188 4.75 -18.37 5.94
C ASP A 188 5.65 -17.15 6.22
N ALA A 189 6.00 -16.42 5.17
CA ALA A 189 6.77 -15.18 5.25
C ALA A 189 6.47 -14.28 4.05
N ALA A 190 6.88 -13.02 4.14
CA ALA A 190 6.76 -12.06 3.04
C ALA A 190 8.03 -11.20 2.92
N VAL A 191 8.32 -10.81 1.67
CA VAL A 191 9.21 -9.69 1.35
C VAL A 191 8.36 -8.65 0.63
N SER A 192 8.33 -7.43 1.14
CA SER A 192 7.39 -6.42 0.68
C SER A 192 7.99 -5.03 0.66
N ALA A 193 7.52 -4.20 -0.26
CA ALA A 193 7.67 -2.76 -0.12
C ALA A 193 6.97 -2.27 1.17
N ALA A 194 7.45 -1.14 1.73
CA ALA A 194 6.90 -0.62 2.98
C ALA A 194 5.73 0.37 2.77
N GLY A 195 4.91 0.14 1.74
CA GLY A 195 3.71 0.92 1.48
C GLY A 195 2.63 0.70 2.55
N TYR A 196 1.78 1.71 2.78
CA TYR A 196 0.74 1.68 3.81
C TYR A 196 -0.11 0.40 3.78
N ASN A 197 -0.73 0.08 2.65
CA ASN A 197 -1.63 -1.07 2.56
C ASN A 197 -0.91 -2.39 2.85
N SER A 198 0.24 -2.63 2.19
CA SER A 198 1.00 -3.87 2.35
C SER A 198 1.44 -4.08 3.81
N VAL A 199 1.93 -3.03 4.46
CA VAL A 199 2.35 -3.10 5.87
C VAL A 199 1.17 -3.45 6.78
N HIS A 200 0.03 -2.77 6.64
CA HIS A 200 -1.13 -3.01 7.50
C HIS A 200 -1.77 -4.38 7.25
N GLU A 201 -1.80 -4.84 6.01
CA GLU A 201 -2.30 -6.17 5.67
C GLU A 201 -1.38 -7.29 6.19
N LEU A 202 -0.07 -7.21 5.92
CA LEU A 202 0.88 -8.27 6.28
C LEU A 202 1.09 -8.37 7.78
N LEU A 203 1.36 -7.24 8.46
CA LEU A 203 1.57 -7.24 9.91
C LEU A 203 0.26 -7.48 10.66
N GLY A 204 -0.87 -6.99 10.16
CA GLY A 204 -2.20 -7.32 10.68
C GLY A 204 -2.51 -8.81 10.62
N ALA A 205 -2.10 -9.47 9.54
CA ALA A 205 -2.17 -10.93 9.39
C ALA A 205 -1.07 -11.69 10.14
N ARG A 206 -0.15 -11.00 10.83
CA ARG A 206 0.98 -11.56 11.60
C ARG A 206 1.94 -12.40 10.75
N ILE A 207 2.14 -12.02 9.50
CA ILE A 207 3.09 -12.70 8.62
C ILE A 207 4.49 -12.16 8.90
N PRO A 208 5.47 -13.02 9.22
CA PRO A 208 6.87 -12.61 9.31
C PRO A 208 7.30 -11.91 8.03
N THR A 209 7.72 -10.65 8.15
CA THR A 209 7.90 -9.79 6.98
C THR A 209 9.28 -9.13 7.00
N VAL A 210 9.94 -9.12 5.84
CA VAL A 210 11.08 -8.24 5.54
C VAL A 210 10.55 -7.09 4.69
N LEU A 211 10.70 -5.86 5.16
CA LEU A 211 10.36 -4.66 4.42
C LEU A 211 11.57 -4.15 3.63
N VAL A 212 11.38 -3.96 2.33
CA VAL A 212 12.34 -3.32 1.43
C VAL A 212 11.70 -2.01 0.96
N PRO A 213 11.94 -0.91 1.67
CA PRO A 213 11.25 0.34 1.39
C PRO A 213 11.64 0.93 0.03
N GLY A 214 10.64 1.41 -0.71
CA GLY A 214 10.87 2.16 -1.94
C GLY A 214 11.61 3.47 -1.67
N GLN A 215 12.45 3.87 -2.62
CA GLN A 215 13.28 5.08 -2.56
C GLN A 215 12.66 6.25 -3.34
N SER A 216 11.41 6.14 -3.77
CA SER A 216 10.77 7.17 -4.57
C SER A 216 10.77 8.53 -3.88
N LEU A 217 10.83 9.61 -4.66
CA LEU A 217 10.77 10.99 -4.17
C LEU A 217 9.36 11.44 -3.79
N GLY A 218 8.40 10.51 -3.70
CA GLY A 218 7.03 10.79 -3.27
C GLY A 218 6.93 11.25 -1.81
N THR A 219 5.73 11.56 -1.38
CA THR A 219 5.48 12.01 0.00
C THR A 219 5.43 10.87 1.02
N ASP A 220 5.13 9.64 0.61
CA ASP A 220 5.09 8.49 1.51
C ASP A 220 6.47 8.14 2.06
N ASP A 221 6.65 8.17 3.37
CA ASP A 221 7.93 7.86 4.03
C ASP A 221 8.06 6.36 4.31
N GLN A 222 8.22 5.59 3.26
CA GLN A 222 8.44 4.15 3.38
C GLN A 222 9.70 3.80 4.18
N PRO A 223 10.85 4.48 4.00
CA PRO A 223 12.03 4.24 4.81
C PRO A 223 11.79 4.50 6.31
N GLY A 224 11.15 5.61 6.66
CA GLY A 224 10.81 5.93 8.05
C GLY A 224 9.85 4.90 8.66
N ARG A 225 8.85 4.46 7.89
CA ARG A 225 7.92 3.41 8.31
C ARG A 225 8.64 2.09 8.58
N ALA A 226 9.47 1.63 7.64
CA ALA A 226 10.21 0.37 7.79
C ALA A 226 11.17 0.41 8.99
N ALA A 227 11.93 1.50 9.14
CA ALA A 227 12.86 1.68 10.25
C ALA A 227 12.15 1.67 11.61
N THR A 228 11.02 2.37 11.73
CA THR A 228 10.23 2.42 12.98
C THR A 228 9.71 1.05 13.36
N LEU A 229 9.14 0.31 12.41
CA LEU A 229 8.58 -1.03 12.66
C LEU A 229 9.68 -2.06 12.97
N ALA A 230 10.83 -1.97 12.31
CA ALA A 230 11.96 -2.83 12.60
C ALA A 230 12.54 -2.55 14.00
N ALA A 231 12.66 -1.29 14.39
CA ALA A 231 13.09 -0.91 15.74
C ALA A 231 12.12 -1.41 16.83
N ALA A 232 10.82 -1.48 16.53
CA ALA A 232 9.80 -2.06 17.40
C ALA A 232 9.78 -3.60 17.40
N GLY A 233 10.61 -4.27 16.57
CA GLY A 233 10.64 -5.72 16.44
C GLY A 233 9.43 -6.32 15.71
N ALA A 234 8.64 -5.50 15.00
CA ALA A 234 7.45 -5.95 14.29
C ALA A 234 7.79 -6.60 12.93
N CYS A 235 8.93 -6.28 12.35
CA CYS A 235 9.43 -6.81 11.09
C CYS A 235 10.96 -6.73 11.03
N LEU A 236 11.53 -7.22 9.94
CA LEU A 236 12.89 -6.86 9.53
C LEU A 236 12.83 -5.78 8.45
N SER A 237 13.88 -4.99 8.32
CA SER A 237 14.04 -4.04 7.23
C SER A 237 15.36 -4.28 6.53
N ALA A 238 15.35 -4.26 5.21
CA ALA A 238 16.53 -4.37 4.37
C ALA A 238 16.54 -3.24 3.34
N THR A 239 17.71 -2.88 2.86
CA THR A 239 17.87 -2.00 1.70
C THR A 239 18.23 -2.85 0.47
N PRO A 240 18.06 -2.35 -0.76
CA PRO A 240 18.50 -3.09 -1.96
C PRO A 240 20.00 -3.39 -1.99
N GLU A 241 20.78 -2.67 -1.21
CA GLU A 241 22.24 -2.84 -1.07
C GLU A 241 22.64 -3.87 0.00
N ASP A 242 21.71 -4.26 0.87
CA ASP A 242 21.91 -5.29 1.90
C ASP A 242 21.43 -6.65 1.34
N PRO A 243 22.34 -7.50 0.85
CA PRO A 243 21.97 -8.77 0.21
C PRO A 243 21.51 -9.85 1.21
#